data_8976d85011902725d90ce5aad29e0393
#
_entry.id   8976d85011902725d90ce5aad29e0393
#
_cell.length_a   1.000
_cell.length_b   1.000
_cell.length_c   1.000
_cell.angle_alpha   90.00
_cell.angle_beta   90.00
_cell.angle_gamma   90.00
#
_symmetry.space_group_name_H-M   'P 1'
#
loop_
_entity.id
_entity.type
_entity.pdbx_description
1 polymer ?
#
loop_
_entity_poly.entity_id
_entity_poly.type
_entity_poly.pdbx_seq_one_letter_code
_entity_poly.pdbx_strand_id
1 'polypeptide(L)'
;MLSQAEADSLRATLDQYSEELNFDIVVVTTNTLDGKTPRDYADDYFDYNGYGYGANRDGALFLRYINGSSKEVWLSTSGEGIKAIRDADIESIFDDMEDDIRANRYGAAFRIFAQDVRDEVLDYRSYDTIWIFVGLAVGLGVGLIATNAMRSSLKSVRQQRYAGSYIKGNSVNITEARDIFLYRTVSQVAKPKESSGGGSSTHTSSSGRSHGGGGRSM
;
A
#
# COMPACT_ATOMS: atom_id res chain seq x y z
N MET A 1 -28.96 11.77 -15.81
CA MET A 1 -28.92 11.61 -14.36
C MET A 1 -29.64 10.33 -14.02
N LEU A 2 -29.37 9.74 -12.85
CA LEU A 2 -30.02 8.51 -12.40
C LEU A 2 -31.52 8.73 -12.16
N SER A 3 -32.32 7.71 -12.45
CA SER A 3 -33.68 7.61 -11.91
C SER A 3 -33.62 7.31 -10.40
N GLN A 4 -34.73 7.54 -9.68
CA GLN A 4 -34.77 7.27 -8.24
C GLN A 4 -34.45 5.80 -7.92
N ALA A 5 -35.02 4.86 -8.70
CA ALA A 5 -34.78 3.42 -8.51
C ALA A 5 -33.30 3.03 -8.75
N GLU A 6 -32.64 3.64 -9.75
CA GLU A 6 -31.20 3.43 -9.99
C GLU A 6 -30.36 4.01 -8.86
N ALA A 7 -30.71 5.18 -8.35
CA ALA A 7 -30.01 5.82 -7.25
C ALA A 7 -30.14 4.99 -5.95
N ASP A 8 -31.32 4.47 -5.66
CA ASP A 8 -31.56 3.63 -4.48
C ASP A 8 -30.81 2.29 -4.57
N SER A 9 -30.81 1.67 -5.77
CA SER A 9 -30.07 0.44 -6.02
C SER A 9 -28.55 0.67 -5.93
N LEU A 10 -28.04 1.78 -6.49
CA LEU A 10 -26.62 2.12 -6.39
C LEU A 10 -26.23 2.38 -4.94
N ARG A 11 -27.02 3.14 -4.20
CA ARG A 11 -26.76 3.40 -2.77
C ARG A 11 -26.64 2.09 -1.98
N ALA A 12 -27.58 1.18 -2.17
CA ALA A 12 -27.53 -0.12 -1.50
C ALA A 12 -26.24 -0.91 -1.84
N THR A 13 -25.75 -0.82 -3.09
CA THR A 13 -24.49 -1.46 -3.51
C THR A 13 -23.30 -0.78 -2.87
N LEU A 14 -23.25 0.56 -2.86
CA LEU A 14 -22.16 1.33 -2.25
C LEU A 14 -22.09 1.06 -0.74
N ASP A 15 -23.24 1.09 -0.04
CA ASP A 15 -23.32 0.81 1.39
C ASP A 15 -22.85 -0.62 1.70
N GLN A 16 -23.30 -1.61 0.91
CA GLN A 16 -22.86 -3.00 1.06
C GLN A 16 -21.34 -3.17 0.92
N TYR A 17 -20.73 -2.60 -0.12
CA TYR A 17 -19.30 -2.71 -0.33
C TYR A 17 -18.51 -1.93 0.72
N SER A 18 -19.01 -0.76 1.12
CA SER A 18 -18.36 0.03 2.18
C SER A 18 -18.35 -0.72 3.51
N GLU A 19 -19.46 -1.38 3.88
CA GLU A 19 -19.53 -2.20 5.08
C GLU A 19 -18.65 -3.46 4.99
N GLU A 20 -18.67 -4.16 3.84
CA GLU A 20 -17.84 -5.34 3.59
C GLU A 20 -16.35 -5.04 3.77
N LEU A 21 -15.93 -3.89 3.22
CA LEU A 21 -14.52 -3.49 3.19
C LEU A 21 -14.08 -2.70 4.43
N ASN A 22 -15.00 -2.18 5.25
CA ASN A 22 -14.68 -1.11 6.19
C ASN A 22 -13.93 0.04 5.49
N PHE A 23 -14.48 0.50 4.34
CA PHE A 23 -13.86 1.45 3.43
C PHE A 23 -14.99 2.21 2.71
N ASP A 24 -15.03 3.55 2.82
CA ASP A 24 -16.11 4.32 2.20
C ASP A 24 -15.96 4.44 0.69
N ILE A 25 -17.00 4.02 -0.04
CA ILE A 25 -17.09 4.20 -1.50
C ILE A 25 -18.20 5.20 -1.79
N VAL A 26 -17.82 6.36 -2.34
CA VAL A 26 -18.72 7.50 -2.49
C VAL A 26 -18.81 7.92 -3.95
N VAL A 27 -20.02 8.23 -4.43
CA VAL A 27 -20.26 8.78 -5.76
C VAL A 27 -20.98 10.14 -5.62
N VAL A 28 -20.38 11.17 -6.19
CA VAL A 28 -20.93 12.53 -6.20
C VAL A 28 -21.14 12.99 -7.63
N THR A 29 -22.32 13.53 -7.91
CA THR A 29 -22.63 14.19 -9.18
C THR A 29 -23.03 15.63 -8.92
N THR A 30 -22.40 16.59 -9.61
CA THR A 30 -22.67 18.00 -9.40
C THR A 30 -22.61 18.78 -10.71
N ASN A 31 -23.29 19.92 -10.76
CA ASN A 31 -23.20 20.91 -11.83
C ASN A 31 -22.47 22.21 -11.40
N THR A 32 -21.98 22.26 -10.17
CA THR A 32 -21.16 23.38 -9.67
C THR A 32 -19.96 22.82 -8.91
N LEU A 33 -18.85 23.51 -9.01
CA LEU A 33 -17.63 23.24 -8.23
C LEU A 33 -17.37 24.36 -7.20
N ASP A 34 -18.28 25.32 -7.07
CA ASP A 34 -18.18 26.48 -6.17
C ASP A 34 -16.85 27.24 -6.28
N GLY A 35 -16.33 27.33 -7.51
CA GLY A 35 -15.07 28.00 -7.81
C GLY A 35 -13.81 27.17 -7.55
N LYS A 36 -13.95 25.92 -7.18
CA LYS A 36 -12.84 24.99 -6.95
C LYS A 36 -12.48 24.21 -8.21
N THR A 37 -11.32 23.58 -8.20
CA THR A 37 -11.01 22.53 -9.18
C THR A 37 -11.81 21.25 -8.87
N PRO A 38 -12.04 20.33 -9.84
CA PRO A 38 -12.68 19.04 -9.55
C PRO A 38 -11.98 18.27 -8.42
N ARG A 39 -10.65 18.34 -8.38
CA ARG A 39 -9.85 17.76 -7.31
C ARG A 39 -10.21 18.34 -5.96
N ASP A 40 -10.05 19.66 -5.82
CA ASP A 40 -10.23 20.31 -4.52
C ASP A 40 -11.69 20.20 -4.04
N TYR A 41 -12.64 20.14 -4.99
CA TYR A 41 -14.05 19.90 -4.65
C TYR A 41 -14.29 18.47 -4.14
N ALA A 42 -13.72 17.47 -4.79
CA ALA A 42 -13.88 16.07 -4.40
C ALA A 42 -13.27 15.81 -3.03
N ASP A 43 -12.05 16.31 -2.79
CA ASP A 43 -11.34 16.14 -1.52
C ASP A 43 -12.08 16.84 -0.38
N ASP A 44 -12.47 18.09 -0.58
CA ASP A 44 -13.21 18.85 0.41
C ASP A 44 -14.58 18.24 0.68
N TYR A 45 -15.27 17.72 -0.34
CA TYR A 45 -16.53 17.04 -0.17
C TYR A 45 -16.39 15.80 0.69
N PHE A 46 -15.36 15.00 0.44
CA PHE A 46 -15.05 13.82 1.23
C PHE A 46 -14.76 14.18 2.69
N ASP A 47 -13.90 15.17 2.92
CA ASP A 47 -13.43 15.54 4.24
C ASP A 47 -14.52 16.22 5.08
N TYR A 48 -15.20 17.23 4.53
CA TYR A 48 -16.17 18.03 5.30
C TYR A 48 -17.50 17.33 5.53
N ASN A 49 -17.87 16.35 4.69
CA ASN A 49 -19.06 15.52 4.94
C ASN A 49 -18.77 14.33 5.86
N GLY A 50 -17.52 14.18 6.30
CA GLY A 50 -17.17 13.18 7.28
C GLY A 50 -16.99 11.78 6.72
N TYR A 51 -16.82 11.62 5.41
CA TYR A 51 -16.54 10.32 4.78
C TYR A 51 -15.17 9.76 5.18
N GLY A 52 -15.00 8.47 4.95
CA GLY A 52 -13.80 7.70 5.26
C GLY A 52 -13.93 6.88 6.54
N TYR A 53 -13.69 5.59 6.42
CA TYR A 53 -13.83 4.63 7.50
C TYR A 53 -12.67 4.70 8.50
N GLY A 54 -12.99 4.63 9.78
CA GLY A 54 -11.98 4.56 10.84
C GLY A 54 -11.13 5.82 11.03
N ALA A 55 -10.04 5.68 11.77
CA ALA A 55 -9.15 6.79 12.12
C ALA A 55 -8.33 7.31 10.94
N ASN A 56 -8.04 6.45 9.97
CA ASN A 56 -7.28 6.79 8.76
C ASN A 56 -8.15 7.42 7.68
N ARG A 57 -9.47 7.38 7.83
CA ARG A 57 -10.42 7.88 6.84
C ARG A 57 -10.29 7.14 5.51
N ASP A 58 -10.31 5.79 5.59
CA ASP A 58 -10.14 4.91 4.45
C ASP A 58 -11.33 5.02 3.50
N GLY A 59 -11.07 5.36 2.23
CA GLY A 59 -12.15 5.53 1.27
C GLY A 59 -11.72 6.05 -0.10
N ALA A 60 -12.69 6.06 -1.02
CA ALA A 60 -12.59 6.61 -2.36
C ALA A 60 -13.86 7.34 -2.75
N LEU A 61 -13.73 8.49 -3.44
CA LEU A 61 -14.84 9.29 -3.92
C LEU A 61 -14.68 9.53 -5.43
N PHE A 62 -15.68 9.11 -6.19
CA PHE A 62 -15.83 9.47 -7.59
C PHE A 62 -16.71 10.71 -7.75
N LEU A 63 -16.14 11.76 -8.32
CA LEU A 63 -16.85 12.98 -8.68
C LEU A 63 -17.16 12.99 -10.18
N ARG A 64 -18.41 13.21 -10.53
CA ARG A 64 -18.85 13.58 -11.89
C ARG A 64 -19.33 15.01 -11.92
N TYR A 65 -18.59 15.89 -12.57
CA TYR A 65 -18.98 17.29 -12.82
C TYR A 65 -19.53 17.45 -14.23
N ILE A 66 -20.69 18.06 -14.36
CA ILE A 66 -21.34 18.37 -15.64
C ILE A 66 -21.92 19.78 -15.59
N ASN A 67 -21.33 20.70 -16.34
CA ASN A 67 -21.87 22.06 -16.50
C ASN A 67 -21.78 22.51 -17.99
N GLY A 68 -22.88 22.45 -18.67
CA GLY A 68 -22.94 22.75 -20.10
C GLY A 68 -22.08 21.80 -20.93
N SER A 69 -21.03 22.31 -21.55
CA SER A 69 -20.07 21.56 -22.35
C SER A 69 -18.93 20.96 -21.50
N SER A 70 -18.72 21.46 -20.29
CA SER A 70 -17.69 20.95 -19.39
C SER A 70 -18.17 19.64 -18.75
N LYS A 71 -17.43 18.59 -18.98
CA LYS A 71 -17.69 17.25 -18.46
C LYS A 71 -16.37 16.67 -17.93
N GLU A 72 -16.26 16.61 -16.62
CA GLU A 72 -15.05 16.17 -15.96
C GLU A 72 -15.36 15.09 -14.93
N VAL A 73 -14.41 14.23 -14.71
CA VAL A 73 -14.42 13.24 -13.62
C VAL A 73 -13.18 13.40 -12.77
N TRP A 74 -13.31 13.11 -11.51
CA TRP A 74 -12.20 13.02 -10.59
C TRP A 74 -12.41 11.86 -9.63
N LEU A 75 -11.36 11.07 -9.39
CA LEU A 75 -11.33 10.07 -8.34
C LEU A 75 -10.38 10.56 -7.24
N SER A 76 -10.92 10.76 -6.04
CA SER A 76 -10.17 11.07 -4.83
C SER A 76 -10.05 9.83 -3.97
N THR A 77 -8.87 9.54 -3.45
CA THR A 77 -8.61 8.43 -2.54
C THR A 77 -8.05 8.93 -1.22
N SER A 78 -8.41 8.29 -0.11
CA SER A 78 -7.99 8.65 1.24
C SER A 78 -7.58 7.41 2.04
N GLY A 79 -6.66 7.58 2.99
CA GLY A 79 -6.24 6.50 3.87
C GLY A 79 -5.61 5.32 3.15
N GLU A 80 -6.16 4.12 3.35
CA GLU A 80 -5.75 2.90 2.65
C GLU A 80 -5.94 3.01 1.12
N GLY A 81 -6.96 3.75 0.66
CA GLY A 81 -7.26 3.95 -0.75
C GLY A 81 -6.09 4.52 -1.55
N ILE A 82 -5.26 5.38 -0.94
CA ILE A 82 -4.06 5.94 -1.59
C ILE A 82 -3.06 4.84 -1.99
N LYS A 83 -3.04 3.73 -1.26
CA LYS A 83 -2.11 2.62 -1.49
C LYS A 83 -2.73 1.53 -2.34
N ALA A 84 -4.02 1.28 -2.13
CA ALA A 84 -4.76 0.25 -2.83
C ALA A 84 -5.06 0.62 -4.27
N ILE A 85 -5.39 1.89 -4.53
CA ILE A 85 -5.79 2.40 -5.85
C ILE A 85 -4.70 3.35 -6.36
N ARG A 86 -3.80 2.83 -7.17
CA ARG A 86 -2.67 3.60 -7.72
C ARG A 86 -3.11 4.40 -8.96
N ASP A 87 -2.29 5.32 -9.43
CA ASP A 87 -2.60 6.14 -10.60
C ASP A 87 -2.95 5.32 -11.85
N ALA A 88 -2.29 4.16 -12.04
CA ALA A 88 -2.60 3.25 -13.15
C ALA A 88 -3.97 2.58 -13.01
N ASP A 89 -4.37 2.26 -11.78
CA ASP A 89 -5.65 1.65 -11.47
C ASP A 89 -6.78 2.66 -11.67
N ILE A 90 -6.54 3.94 -11.32
CA ILE A 90 -7.47 5.05 -11.59
C ILE A 90 -7.77 5.20 -13.09
N GLU A 91 -6.73 5.15 -13.93
CA GLU A 91 -6.91 5.22 -15.38
C GLU A 91 -7.68 4.01 -15.92
N SER A 92 -7.42 2.79 -15.41
CA SER A 92 -8.16 1.59 -15.77
C SER A 92 -9.65 1.70 -15.40
N ILE A 93 -9.95 2.14 -14.17
CA ILE A 93 -11.33 2.38 -13.71
C ILE A 93 -12.04 3.40 -14.63
N PHE A 94 -11.35 4.47 -15.04
CA PHE A 94 -11.93 5.44 -15.97
C PHE A 94 -12.18 4.84 -17.36
N ASP A 95 -11.30 3.98 -17.86
CA ASP A 95 -11.47 3.31 -19.15
C ASP A 95 -12.67 2.36 -19.10
N ASP A 96 -12.83 1.59 -18.03
CA ASP A 96 -13.95 0.65 -17.87
C ASP A 96 -15.30 1.35 -17.76
N MET A 97 -15.33 2.57 -17.21
CA MET A 97 -16.54 3.39 -17.11
C MET A 97 -16.85 4.21 -18.35
N GLU A 98 -15.89 4.48 -19.23
CA GLU A 98 -15.97 5.51 -20.28
C GLU A 98 -17.13 5.32 -21.24
N ASP A 99 -17.33 4.09 -21.73
CA ASP A 99 -18.39 3.78 -22.69
C ASP A 99 -19.80 4.01 -22.09
N ASP A 100 -19.99 3.66 -20.81
CA ASP A 100 -21.25 3.85 -20.13
C ASP A 100 -21.50 5.34 -19.80
N ILE A 101 -20.47 6.07 -19.42
CA ILE A 101 -20.55 7.52 -19.21
C ILE A 101 -20.88 8.21 -20.53
N ARG A 102 -20.23 7.90 -21.65
CA ARG A 102 -20.50 8.47 -22.97
C ARG A 102 -21.92 8.17 -23.47
N ALA A 103 -22.41 6.97 -23.17
CA ALA A 103 -23.77 6.55 -23.48
C ALA A 103 -24.82 7.08 -22.51
N ASN A 104 -24.44 7.88 -21.50
CA ASN A 104 -25.27 8.40 -20.42
C ASN A 104 -25.93 7.28 -19.55
N ARG A 105 -25.34 6.08 -19.52
CA ARG A 105 -25.77 4.97 -18.65
C ARG A 105 -25.09 5.08 -17.29
N TYR A 106 -25.34 6.17 -16.58
CA TYR A 106 -24.64 6.49 -15.34
C TYR A 106 -24.79 5.43 -14.24
N GLY A 107 -25.96 4.79 -14.16
CA GLY A 107 -26.18 3.72 -13.17
C GLY A 107 -25.29 2.50 -13.41
N ALA A 108 -24.94 2.18 -14.68
CA ALA A 108 -23.99 1.13 -15.01
C ALA A 108 -22.56 1.57 -14.70
N ALA A 109 -22.17 2.75 -15.18
CA ALA A 109 -20.84 3.30 -14.94
C ALA A 109 -20.47 3.36 -13.45
N PHE A 110 -21.38 3.85 -12.60
CA PHE A 110 -21.11 3.97 -11.16
C PHE A 110 -21.08 2.63 -10.42
N ARG A 111 -21.76 1.59 -10.95
CA ARG A 111 -21.60 0.23 -10.43
C ARG A 111 -20.25 -0.38 -10.81
N ILE A 112 -19.76 -0.13 -12.03
CA ILE A 112 -18.41 -0.50 -12.44
C ILE A 112 -17.40 0.13 -11.48
N PHE A 113 -17.46 1.44 -11.30
CA PHE A 113 -16.60 2.15 -10.32
C PHE A 113 -16.62 1.47 -8.94
N ALA A 114 -17.81 1.19 -8.39
CA ALA A 114 -17.92 0.58 -7.07
C ALA A 114 -17.29 -0.82 -7.01
N GLN A 115 -17.46 -1.60 -8.08
CA GLN A 115 -16.90 -2.94 -8.19
C GLN A 115 -15.37 -2.90 -8.32
N ASP A 116 -14.84 -2.06 -9.20
CA ASP A 116 -13.41 -1.95 -9.43
C ASP A 116 -12.68 -1.48 -8.18
N VAL A 117 -13.20 -0.44 -7.49
CA VAL A 117 -12.65 -0.01 -6.19
C VAL A 117 -12.65 -1.14 -5.17
N ARG A 118 -13.76 -1.91 -5.09
CA ARG A 118 -13.84 -3.07 -4.20
C ARG A 118 -12.76 -4.09 -4.53
N ASP A 119 -12.60 -4.42 -5.80
CA ASP A 119 -11.67 -5.44 -6.25
C ASP A 119 -10.22 -5.00 -6.05
N GLU A 120 -9.87 -3.74 -6.30
CA GLU A 120 -8.54 -3.16 -6.01
C GLU A 120 -8.19 -3.20 -4.51
N VAL A 121 -9.14 -2.84 -3.65
CA VAL A 121 -8.92 -2.91 -2.19
C VAL A 121 -8.74 -4.34 -1.71
N LEU A 122 -9.53 -5.28 -2.22
CA LEU A 122 -9.37 -6.70 -1.89
C LEU A 122 -8.05 -7.28 -2.40
N ASP A 123 -7.66 -6.92 -3.61
CA ASP A 123 -6.37 -7.36 -4.19
C ASP A 123 -5.20 -6.83 -3.36
N TYR A 124 -5.19 -5.54 -3.04
CA TYR A 124 -4.19 -4.94 -2.17
C TYR A 124 -4.05 -5.67 -0.83
N ARG A 125 -5.17 -5.98 -0.17
CA ARG A 125 -5.19 -6.71 1.11
C ARG A 125 -4.74 -8.16 0.98
N SER A 126 -5.01 -8.81 -0.15
CA SER A 126 -4.58 -10.17 -0.43
C SER A 126 -3.06 -10.27 -0.60
N TYR A 127 -2.45 -9.30 -1.27
CA TYR A 127 -1.00 -9.22 -1.46
C TYR A 127 -0.24 -9.11 -0.14
N ASP A 128 -0.68 -8.25 0.76
CA ASP A 128 -0.04 -8.08 2.08
C ASP A 128 -0.01 -9.40 2.86
N THR A 129 -1.10 -10.16 2.83
CA THR A 129 -1.21 -11.44 3.52
C THR A 129 -0.27 -12.49 2.95
N ILE A 130 -0.14 -12.60 1.62
CA ILE A 130 0.74 -13.57 0.95
C ILE A 130 2.20 -13.29 1.28
N TRP A 131 2.63 -12.03 1.27
CA TRP A 131 4.01 -11.67 1.57
C TRP A 131 4.43 -11.98 2.99
N ILE A 132 3.51 -11.94 3.96
CA ILE A 132 3.76 -12.39 5.34
C ILE A 132 4.11 -13.87 5.37
N PHE A 133 3.33 -14.72 4.70
CA PHE A 133 3.60 -16.15 4.64
C PHE A 133 4.90 -16.49 3.88
N VAL A 134 5.16 -15.79 2.78
CA VAL A 134 6.42 -15.94 2.02
C VAL A 134 7.62 -15.54 2.88
N GLY A 135 7.54 -14.41 3.57
CA GLY A 135 8.60 -13.95 4.49
C GLY A 135 8.87 -14.95 5.61
N LEU A 136 7.82 -15.51 6.20
CA LEU A 136 7.92 -16.51 7.25
C LEU A 136 8.56 -17.81 6.73
N ALA A 137 8.17 -18.30 5.57
CA ALA A 137 8.73 -19.50 4.97
C ALA A 137 10.22 -19.34 4.62
N VAL A 138 10.60 -18.20 4.03
CA VAL A 138 11.99 -17.87 3.71
C VAL A 138 12.83 -17.73 5.00
N GLY A 139 12.29 -17.01 6.00
CA GLY A 139 12.97 -16.84 7.30
C GLY A 139 13.24 -18.17 8.02
N LEU A 140 12.25 -19.07 8.03
CA LEU A 140 12.42 -20.43 8.58
C LEU A 140 13.46 -21.23 7.79
N GLY A 141 13.42 -21.19 6.46
CA GLY A 141 14.37 -21.89 5.60
C GLY A 141 15.81 -21.45 5.85
N VAL A 142 16.07 -20.15 5.85
CA VAL A 142 17.40 -19.55 6.12
C VAL A 142 17.86 -19.90 7.55
N GLY A 143 16.96 -19.78 8.52
CA GLY A 143 17.26 -20.13 9.92
C GLY A 143 17.68 -21.59 10.10
N LEU A 144 16.98 -22.53 9.44
CA LEU A 144 17.33 -23.95 9.48
C LEU A 144 18.68 -24.24 8.82
N ILE A 145 18.97 -23.62 7.67
CA ILE A 145 20.26 -23.77 6.97
C ILE A 145 21.40 -23.25 7.86
N ALA A 146 21.25 -22.05 8.41
CA ALA A 146 22.25 -21.43 9.28
C ALA A 146 22.50 -22.29 10.54
N THR A 147 21.43 -22.78 11.17
CA THR A 147 21.53 -23.63 12.37
C THR A 147 22.22 -24.97 12.06
N ASN A 148 21.90 -25.61 10.92
CA ASN A 148 22.55 -26.83 10.50
C ASN A 148 24.03 -26.62 10.16
N ALA A 149 24.38 -25.51 9.52
CA ALA A 149 25.77 -25.13 9.21
C ALA A 149 26.58 -24.94 10.51
N MET A 150 26.04 -24.21 11.50
CA MET A 150 26.66 -24.05 12.81
C MET A 150 26.81 -25.40 13.55
N ARG A 151 25.79 -26.25 13.53
CA ARG A 151 25.83 -27.57 14.15
C ARG A 151 26.86 -28.48 13.49
N SER A 152 27.03 -28.39 12.17
CA SER A 152 28.07 -29.11 11.44
C SER A 152 29.49 -28.68 11.84
N SER A 153 29.70 -27.34 11.98
CA SER A 153 30.98 -26.78 12.43
C SER A 153 31.33 -27.20 13.84
N LEU A 154 30.36 -27.32 14.76
CA LEU A 154 30.56 -27.76 16.10
C LEU A 154 30.95 -29.27 16.19
N LYS A 155 30.52 -30.10 15.23
CA LYS A 155 30.91 -31.52 15.18
C LYS A 155 32.34 -31.75 14.74
N SER A 156 32.97 -30.78 14.06
CA SER A 156 34.37 -30.86 13.62
C SER A 156 35.36 -30.52 14.73
N VAL A 157 34.92 -29.85 15.79
CA VAL A 157 35.77 -29.58 16.96
C VAL A 157 35.81 -30.80 17.85
N ARG A 158 36.67 -31.78 17.51
CA ARG A 158 37.09 -32.80 18.48
C ARG A 158 37.87 -32.06 19.56
N GLN A 159 37.41 -32.12 20.78
CA GLN A 159 38.17 -31.65 21.92
C GLN A 159 39.48 -32.45 21.96
N GLN A 160 40.56 -31.78 21.56
CA GLN A 160 41.91 -32.34 21.65
C GLN A 160 42.26 -32.30 23.13
N ARG A 161 42.01 -33.43 23.81
CA ARG A 161 42.16 -33.54 25.25
C ARG A 161 43.61 -33.51 25.72
N TYR A 162 44.58 -33.60 24.80
CA TYR A 162 46.00 -33.67 25.13
C TYR A 162 46.80 -32.75 24.18
N ALA A 163 46.99 -31.51 24.56
CA ALA A 163 47.99 -30.63 23.94
C ALA A 163 49.45 -31.09 24.23
N GLY A 164 49.62 -31.95 25.20
CA GLY A 164 50.89 -32.48 25.62
C GLY A 164 51.68 -33.30 24.57
N SER A 165 50.99 -33.81 23.52
CA SER A 165 51.70 -34.52 22.43
C SER A 165 52.45 -33.61 21.45
N TYR A 166 52.22 -32.28 21.48
CA TYR A 166 52.89 -31.31 20.66
C TYR A 166 53.95 -30.46 21.39
N ILE A 167 54.01 -30.61 22.72
CA ILE A 167 54.97 -29.87 23.54
C ILE A 167 56.06 -30.83 23.98
N LYS A 168 57.26 -30.60 23.47
CA LYS A 168 58.47 -31.27 23.97
C LYS A 168 58.66 -30.84 25.45
N GLY A 169 58.67 -31.76 26.36
CA GLY A 169 58.84 -31.44 27.79
C GLY A 169 59.95 -30.45 28.01
N ASN A 170 59.74 -29.41 28.79
CA ASN A 170 60.66 -28.32 29.09
C ASN A 170 61.03 -27.37 27.91
N SER A 171 60.31 -27.40 26.81
CA SER A 171 60.60 -26.51 25.65
C SER A 171 59.84 -25.19 25.61
N VAL A 172 58.86 -25.01 26.48
CA VAL A 172 58.07 -23.76 26.52
C VAL A 172 58.48 -22.96 27.77
N ASN A 173 59.14 -21.86 27.54
CA ASN A 173 59.44 -20.88 28.57
C ASN A 173 58.68 -19.56 28.19
N ILE A 174 57.53 -19.34 28.81
CA ILE A 174 56.78 -18.10 28.61
C ILE A 174 57.35 -17.02 29.50
N THR A 175 58.10 -16.12 28.92
CA THR A 175 58.75 -15.00 29.64
C THR A 175 57.83 -13.78 29.77
N GLU A 176 56.82 -13.62 28.89
CA GLU A 176 55.79 -12.58 28.99
C GLU A 176 54.50 -13.03 28.28
N ALA A 177 53.40 -12.93 28.94
CA ALA A 177 52.06 -13.15 28.34
C ALA A 177 51.30 -11.81 28.37
N ARG A 178 51.08 -11.21 27.22
CA ARG A 178 50.40 -9.94 27.09
C ARG A 178 49.32 -10.06 26.04
N ASP A 179 48.06 -9.82 26.43
CA ASP A 179 46.94 -9.75 25.51
C ASP A 179 46.69 -8.28 25.18
N ILE A 180 46.91 -7.87 23.92
CA ILE A 180 46.75 -6.49 23.49
C ILE A 180 45.63 -6.45 22.47
N PHE A 181 44.47 -5.95 22.92
CA PHE A 181 43.38 -5.59 22.03
C PHE A 181 43.72 -4.27 21.32
N LEU A 182 44.01 -4.32 20.02
CA LEU A 182 44.47 -3.16 19.30
C LEU A 182 43.33 -2.21 18.91
N TYR A 183 42.33 -2.65 18.25
CA TYR A 183 41.03 -1.97 18.03
C TYR A 183 40.18 -2.74 17.00
N ARG A 184 38.91 -2.45 16.96
CA ARG A 184 38.00 -2.92 15.91
C ARG A 184 37.36 -1.74 15.21
N THR A 185 37.57 -1.58 13.92
CA THR A 185 36.91 -0.60 13.09
C THR A 185 35.67 -1.23 12.46
N VAL A 186 34.48 -0.67 12.72
CA VAL A 186 33.23 -1.08 12.07
C VAL A 186 32.81 0.09 11.17
N SER A 187 32.87 -0.10 9.88
CA SER A 187 32.32 0.84 8.89
C SER A 187 30.90 0.44 8.54
N GLN A 188 29.93 1.31 8.81
CA GLN A 188 28.55 1.12 8.36
C GLN A 188 28.34 1.95 7.10
N VAL A 189 28.03 1.27 5.99
CA VAL A 189 27.59 1.92 4.75
C VAL A 189 26.07 1.82 4.71
N ALA A 190 25.39 2.98 4.67
CA ALA A 190 23.96 3.03 4.51
C ALA A 190 23.55 2.41 3.16
N LYS A 191 22.61 1.45 3.20
CA LYS A 191 22.06 0.85 1.98
C LYS A 191 21.28 1.93 1.21
N PRO A 192 21.50 2.07 -0.11
CA PRO A 192 20.71 2.98 -0.92
C PRO A 192 19.21 2.67 -0.77
N LYS A 193 18.41 3.72 -0.56
CA LYS A 193 16.95 3.60 -0.50
C LYS A 193 16.47 3.37 -1.94
N GLU A 194 15.96 2.18 -2.23
CA GLU A 194 15.32 1.91 -3.50
C GLU A 194 14.08 2.81 -3.62
N SER A 195 14.05 3.58 -4.70
CA SER A 195 12.87 4.34 -5.10
C SER A 195 11.88 3.33 -5.67
N SER A 196 10.85 2.99 -4.91
CA SER A 196 9.71 2.23 -5.44
C SER A 196 8.92 3.15 -6.37
N GLY A 197 9.18 3.05 -7.66
CA GLY A 197 8.34 3.64 -8.69
C GLY A 197 6.99 2.92 -8.73
N GLY A 198 5.87 3.64 -8.62
CA GLY A 198 4.53 3.13 -8.80
C GLY A 198 3.61 3.30 -7.59
N GLY A 199 3.75 4.39 -6.83
CA GLY A 199 2.75 4.81 -5.83
C GLY A 199 1.71 5.74 -6.45
N SER A 200 0.56 5.90 -5.78
CA SER A 200 -0.42 6.93 -6.10
C SER A 200 0.18 8.32 -5.88
N SER A 201 -0.11 9.26 -6.76
CA SER A 201 0.23 10.68 -6.54
C SER A 201 -0.62 11.21 -5.39
N THR A 202 0.00 11.82 -4.39
CA THR A 202 -0.70 12.36 -3.22
C THR A 202 -0.62 13.88 -3.18
N HIS A 203 -1.69 14.51 -2.69
CA HIS A 203 -1.78 15.95 -2.43
C HIS A 203 -2.51 16.18 -1.10
N THR A 204 -2.49 17.42 -0.61
CA THR A 204 -3.14 17.78 0.65
C THR A 204 -4.38 18.60 0.35
N SER A 205 -5.52 18.22 0.92
CA SER A 205 -6.78 18.96 0.83
C SER A 205 -6.78 20.22 1.71
N SER A 206 -7.81 21.05 1.58
CA SER A 206 -7.97 22.27 2.38
C SER A 206 -8.15 21.97 3.88
N SER A 207 -8.59 20.76 4.23
CA SER A 207 -8.71 20.28 5.62
C SER A 207 -7.37 19.84 6.23
N GLY A 208 -6.27 19.82 5.45
CA GLY A 208 -4.94 19.36 5.88
C GLY A 208 -4.74 17.85 5.80
N ARG A 209 -5.65 17.10 5.16
CA ARG A 209 -5.55 15.65 4.99
C ARG A 209 -4.92 15.28 3.65
N SER A 210 -4.31 14.08 3.61
CA SER A 210 -3.71 13.55 2.39
C SER A 210 -4.73 12.77 1.57
N HIS A 211 -4.80 13.08 0.28
CA HIS A 211 -5.58 12.37 -0.73
C HIS A 211 -4.69 11.93 -1.89
N GLY A 212 -5.05 10.84 -2.55
CA GLY A 212 -4.59 10.49 -3.87
C GLY A 212 -5.71 10.72 -4.88
N GLY A 213 -5.43 10.58 -6.16
CA GLY A 213 -6.49 10.65 -7.16
C GLY A 213 -6.02 11.18 -8.52
N GLY A 214 -6.90 11.01 -9.50
CA GLY A 214 -6.73 11.49 -10.87
C GLY A 214 -8.05 11.92 -11.47
N GLY A 215 -8.00 12.63 -12.60
CA GLY A 215 -9.18 13.08 -13.32
C GLY A 215 -8.91 13.38 -14.77
N ARG A 216 -9.95 13.27 -15.60
CA ARG A 216 -9.91 13.63 -17.03
C ARG A 216 -11.25 14.16 -17.53
N SER A 217 -11.24 14.81 -18.69
CA SER A 217 -12.48 15.19 -19.40
C SER A 217 -13.05 13.99 -20.16
N MET A 218 -14.39 13.83 -20.10
CA MET A 218 -15.14 12.73 -20.76
C MET A 218 -16.40 13.26 -21.41
#